data_1c1a2281bcd62e46b3c78463eef431ca
#
_entry.id   1c1a2281bcd62e46b3c78463eef431ca
#
_cell.length_a   1.000
_cell.length_b   1.000
_cell.length_c   1.000
_cell.angle_alpha   90.00
_cell.angle_beta   90.00
_cell.angle_gamma   90.00
#
_symmetry.space_group_name_H-M   'P 1'
#
loop_
_entity.id
_entity.type
_entity.pdbx_description
1 polymer ?
#
loop_
_entity_poly.entity_id
_entity_poly.type
_entity_poly.pdbx_seq_one_letter_code
_entity_poly.pdbx_strand_id
1 'polypeptide(L)'
;MNEEVWAVIKYKPKEGCEQEFIDALSRLDMSHVVLNRYIKAYNGEIVQIVQSRNIDEVLAGQVAGLEWLDSVSHLLEHYGESRTDAISGVVIDDV
;
A
#
# COMPACT_ATOMS: atom_id res chain seq x y z
N MET A 1 1.79 2.10 25.58
CA MET A 1 0.67 2.63 24.81
C MET A 1 0.74 2.15 23.38
N ASN A 2 -0.31 1.55 22.89
CA ASN A 2 -0.30 0.98 21.54
C ASN A 2 -0.77 2.03 20.55
N GLU A 3 0.15 2.45 19.71
CA GLU A 3 -0.17 3.39 18.67
C GLU A 3 -0.45 2.60 17.39
N GLU A 4 -1.74 2.48 17.09
CA GLU A 4 -2.17 1.92 15.83
C GLU A 4 -1.68 2.79 14.69
N VAL A 5 -1.00 2.19 13.73
CA VAL A 5 -0.51 2.90 12.55
C VAL A 5 -1.36 2.54 11.36
N TRP A 6 -1.88 3.55 10.67
CA TRP A 6 -2.62 3.37 9.43
C TRP A 6 -1.82 3.94 8.27
N ALA A 7 -1.92 3.29 7.14
CA ALA A 7 -1.31 3.76 5.90
C ALA A 7 -2.33 3.69 4.78
N VAL A 8 -2.31 4.70 3.93
CA VAL A 8 -3.10 4.73 2.70
C VAL A 8 -2.09 4.89 1.56
N ILE A 9 -2.05 3.92 0.67
CA ILE A 9 -1.08 3.87 -0.41
C ILE A 9 -1.85 3.85 -1.72
N LYS A 10 -1.56 4.81 -2.59
CA LYS A 10 -2.19 4.88 -3.90
C LYS A 10 -1.22 4.42 -4.98
N TYR A 11 -1.74 3.63 -5.91
CA TYR A 11 -1.01 3.14 -7.08
C TYR A 11 -1.77 3.54 -8.33
N LYS A 12 -1.04 3.87 -9.37
CA LYS A 12 -1.63 4.25 -10.65
C LYS A 12 -1.18 3.26 -11.74
N PRO A 13 -1.92 2.17 -11.95
CA PRO A 13 -1.55 1.22 -12.99
C PRO A 13 -1.56 1.88 -14.36
N LYS A 14 -0.59 1.50 -15.18
CA LYS A 14 -0.55 1.92 -16.58
C LYS A 14 -1.74 1.36 -17.33
N GLU A 15 -2.14 2.04 -18.39
CA GLU A 15 -3.21 1.55 -19.26
C GLU A 15 -2.90 0.15 -19.75
N GLY A 16 -3.86 -0.76 -19.59
CA GLY A 16 -3.69 -2.16 -19.97
C GLY A 16 -2.97 -3.02 -18.94
N CYS A 17 -2.44 -2.44 -17.87
CA CYS A 17 -1.68 -3.18 -16.84
C CYS A 17 -2.46 -3.39 -15.55
N GLU A 18 -3.71 -2.92 -15.47
CA GLU A 18 -4.47 -2.95 -14.22
C GLU A 18 -4.65 -4.38 -13.68
N GLN A 19 -5.07 -5.30 -14.53
CA GLN A 19 -5.34 -6.66 -14.07
C GLN A 19 -4.07 -7.36 -13.62
N GLU A 20 -2.98 -7.17 -14.33
CA GLU A 20 -1.70 -7.75 -13.95
C GLU A 20 -1.23 -7.19 -12.60
N PHE A 21 -1.45 -5.91 -12.36
CA PHE A 21 -1.13 -5.29 -11.08
C PHE A 21 -2.01 -5.82 -9.96
N ILE A 22 -3.31 -5.96 -10.19
CA ILE A 22 -4.24 -6.54 -9.19
C ILE A 22 -3.82 -7.97 -8.85
N ASP A 23 -3.44 -8.76 -9.85
CA ASP A 23 -2.97 -10.12 -9.64
C ASP A 23 -1.70 -10.14 -8.79
N ALA A 24 -0.80 -9.18 -9.02
CA ALA A 24 0.41 -9.04 -8.20
C ALA A 24 0.08 -8.67 -6.75
N LEU A 25 -0.91 -7.81 -6.53
CA LEU A 25 -1.37 -7.46 -5.19
C LEU A 25 -1.90 -8.68 -4.45
N SER A 26 -2.60 -9.57 -5.15
CA SER A 26 -3.17 -10.77 -4.54
C SER A 26 -2.11 -11.73 -4.04
N ARG A 27 -0.88 -11.62 -4.55
CA ARG A 27 0.24 -12.45 -4.14
C ARG A 27 1.13 -11.81 -3.07
N LEU A 28 0.86 -10.54 -2.74
CA LEU A 28 1.61 -9.84 -1.70
C LEU A 28 1.18 -10.35 -0.33
N ASP A 29 2.15 -10.81 0.45
CA ASP A 29 1.89 -11.32 1.79
C ASP A 29 1.72 -10.18 2.78
N MET A 30 0.48 -9.98 3.25
CA MET A 30 0.14 -8.99 4.25
C MET A 30 -0.37 -9.64 5.54
N SER A 31 -0.01 -10.90 5.78
CA SER A 31 -0.49 -11.65 6.94
C SER A 31 0.00 -11.07 8.28
N HIS A 32 1.05 -10.25 8.25
CA HIS A 32 1.64 -9.65 9.45
C HIS A 32 0.90 -8.40 9.95
N VAL A 33 -0.06 -7.88 9.19
CA VAL A 33 -0.80 -6.67 9.58
C VAL A 33 -2.18 -7.03 10.15
N VAL A 34 -2.78 -6.07 10.84
CA VAL A 34 -4.12 -6.25 11.43
C VAL A 34 -5.19 -6.25 10.34
N LEU A 35 -5.05 -5.34 9.38
CA LEU A 35 -6.03 -5.20 8.31
C LEU A 35 -5.33 -4.74 7.05
N ASN A 36 -5.75 -5.28 5.93
CA ASN A 36 -5.29 -4.88 4.61
C ASN A 36 -6.45 -4.92 3.64
N ARG A 37 -6.75 -3.80 3.01
CA ARG A 37 -7.83 -3.68 2.03
C ARG A 37 -7.33 -3.02 0.78
N TYR A 38 -7.87 -3.47 -0.35
CA TYR A 38 -7.62 -2.86 -1.66
C TYR A 38 -8.93 -2.31 -2.20
N ILE A 39 -8.87 -1.09 -2.69
CA ILE A 39 -10.02 -0.41 -3.26
C ILE A 39 -9.65 0.03 -4.67
N LYS A 40 -10.55 -0.22 -5.62
CA LYS A 40 -10.42 0.37 -6.95
C LYS A 40 -11.17 1.70 -6.92
N ALA A 41 -10.44 2.79 -6.99
CA ALA A 41 -11.04 4.12 -6.99
C ALA A 41 -11.72 4.39 -8.34
N TYR A 42 -12.71 5.26 -8.33
CA TYR A 42 -13.44 5.58 -9.56
C TYR A 42 -12.58 6.28 -10.61
N ASN A 43 -11.48 6.90 -10.20
CA ASN A 43 -10.53 7.53 -11.13
C ASN A 43 -9.48 6.56 -11.71
N GLY A 44 -9.59 5.27 -11.40
CA GLY A 44 -8.68 4.26 -11.93
C GLY A 44 -7.48 3.94 -11.06
N GLU A 45 -7.28 4.67 -9.97
CA GLU A 45 -6.21 4.35 -9.02
C GLU A 45 -6.60 3.12 -8.19
N ILE A 46 -5.59 2.39 -7.73
CA ILE A 46 -5.77 1.32 -6.75
C ILE A 46 -5.28 1.86 -5.41
N VAL A 47 -6.09 1.71 -4.38
CA VAL A 47 -5.80 2.23 -3.04
C VAL A 47 -5.68 1.06 -2.08
N GLN A 48 -4.56 1.01 -1.37
CA GLN A 48 -4.34 0.03 -0.32
C GLN A 48 -4.47 0.71 1.04
N ILE A 49 -5.28 0.13 1.92
CA ILE A 49 -5.47 0.63 3.27
C ILE A 49 -4.96 -0.42 4.23
N VAL A 50 -3.99 -0.06 5.06
CA VAL A 50 -3.30 -0.98 5.96
C VAL A 50 -3.40 -0.47 7.39
N GLN A 51 -3.74 -1.36 8.30
CA GLN A 51 -3.68 -1.11 9.73
C GLN A 51 -2.61 -2.02 10.34
N SER A 52 -1.65 -1.43 11.02
CA SER A 52 -0.61 -2.15 11.75
C SER A 52 -0.73 -1.85 13.24
N ARG A 53 -0.28 -2.78 14.09
CA ARG A 53 -0.42 -2.62 15.55
C ARG A 53 0.47 -1.51 16.08
N ASN A 54 1.64 -1.33 15.46
CA ASN A 54 2.64 -0.38 15.92
C ASN A 54 3.65 -0.13 14.80
N ILE A 55 4.55 0.83 15.05
CA ILE A 55 5.56 1.20 14.07
C ILE A 55 6.58 0.09 13.79
N ASP A 56 6.86 -0.75 14.78
CA ASP A 56 7.81 -1.86 14.59
C ASP A 56 7.29 -2.84 13.54
N GLU A 57 6.00 -3.09 13.51
CA GLU A 57 5.36 -3.95 12.51
C GLU A 57 5.50 -3.35 11.10
N VAL A 58 5.35 -2.03 11.00
CA VAL A 58 5.53 -1.31 9.74
C VAL A 58 6.97 -1.45 9.25
N LEU A 59 7.94 -1.20 10.14
CA LEU A 59 9.35 -1.28 9.79
C LEU A 59 9.76 -2.69 9.40
N ALA A 60 9.22 -3.69 10.08
CA ALA A 60 9.53 -5.09 9.79
C ALA A 60 9.14 -5.51 8.38
N GLY A 61 8.05 -4.94 7.84
CA GLY A 61 7.57 -5.25 6.49
C GLY A 61 8.16 -4.39 5.39
N GLN A 62 8.93 -3.36 5.74
CA GLN A 62 9.31 -2.32 4.78
C GLN A 62 10.22 -2.82 3.67
N VAL A 63 11.21 -3.64 3.99
CA VAL A 63 12.18 -4.15 3.00
C VAL A 63 11.46 -5.03 1.98
N ALA A 64 10.66 -5.98 2.44
CA ALA A 64 9.91 -6.87 1.56
C ALA A 64 8.91 -6.08 0.70
N GLY A 65 8.30 -5.06 1.28
CA GLY A 65 7.38 -4.19 0.56
C GLY A 65 8.05 -3.42 -0.56
N LEU A 66 9.24 -2.89 -0.31
CA LEU A 66 10.02 -2.17 -1.32
C LEU A 66 10.50 -3.10 -2.44
N GLU A 67 10.94 -4.31 -2.09
CA GLU A 67 11.34 -5.30 -3.08
C GLU A 67 10.17 -5.69 -3.98
N TRP A 68 9.00 -5.90 -3.38
CA TRP A 68 7.80 -6.19 -4.15
C TRP A 68 7.46 -5.03 -5.09
N LEU A 69 7.52 -3.80 -4.58
CA LEU A 69 7.21 -2.62 -5.38
C LEU A 69 8.17 -2.49 -6.56
N ASP A 70 9.46 -2.76 -6.35
CA ASP A 70 10.44 -2.78 -7.43
C ASP A 70 10.07 -3.79 -8.51
N SER A 71 9.56 -4.95 -8.11
CA SER A 71 9.20 -6.02 -9.05
C SER A 71 8.00 -5.68 -9.93
N VAL A 72 7.15 -4.75 -9.50
CA VAL A 72 5.93 -4.35 -10.22
C VAL A 72 5.96 -2.92 -10.74
N SER A 73 7.06 -2.21 -10.55
CA SER A 73 7.13 -0.79 -10.91
C SER A 73 6.90 -0.54 -12.40
N HIS A 74 7.21 -1.51 -13.26
CA HIS A 74 6.98 -1.41 -14.70
C HIS A 74 5.49 -1.37 -15.07
N LEU A 75 4.62 -1.75 -14.14
CA LEU A 75 3.17 -1.74 -14.34
C LEU A 75 2.53 -0.41 -13.92
N LEU A 76 3.31 0.48 -13.30
CA LEU A 76 2.79 1.68 -12.66
C LEU A 76 3.24 2.95 -13.35
N GLU A 77 2.33 3.92 -13.43
CA GLU A 77 2.68 5.29 -13.70
C GLU A 77 3.16 5.94 -12.41
N HIS A 78 3.99 6.95 -12.53
CA HIS A 78 4.57 7.60 -11.37
C HIS A 78 3.74 8.81 -10.91
N TYR A 79 3.80 9.08 -9.62
CA TYR A 79 3.36 10.32 -9.00
C TYR A 79 4.60 11.20 -8.90
N GLY A 80 4.85 12.04 -9.93
CA GLY A 80 6.12 12.76 -9.99
C GLY A 80 7.28 11.76 -10.06
N GLU A 81 8.15 11.79 -9.08
CA GLU A 81 9.31 10.89 -9.01
C GLU A 81 9.02 9.58 -8.27
N SER A 82 7.86 9.47 -7.63
CA SER A 82 7.51 8.32 -6.81
C SER A 82 6.59 7.36 -7.55
N ARG A 83 6.73 6.07 -7.27
CA ARG A 83 5.86 5.02 -7.84
C ARG A 83 4.51 4.94 -7.13
N THR A 84 4.41 5.54 -5.96
CA THR A 84 3.19 5.54 -5.16
C THR A 84 2.96 6.91 -4.59
N ASP A 85 1.74 7.15 -4.13
CA ASP A 85 1.40 8.32 -3.33
C ASP A 85 0.87 7.77 -2.01
N ALA A 86 1.70 7.86 -0.97
CA ALA A 86 1.41 7.22 0.31
C ALA A 86 1.41 8.21 1.45
N ILE A 87 0.51 7.98 2.39
CA ILE A 87 0.46 8.72 3.64
C ILE A 87 0.25 7.73 4.76
N SER A 88 0.91 7.96 5.89
CA SER A 88 0.73 7.13 7.06
C SER A 88 0.72 7.98 8.31
N GLY A 89 0.15 7.45 9.36
CA GLY A 89 0.08 8.14 10.63
C GLY A 89 -0.52 7.26 11.70
N VAL A 90 -0.69 7.84 12.86
CA VAL A 90 -1.25 7.16 14.02
C VAL A 90 -2.70 7.59 14.22
N VAL A 91 -3.48 6.71 14.82
CA VAL A 91 -4.88 7.01 15.13
C VAL A 91 -4.93 8.12 16.20
N ILE A 92 -5.80 9.09 15.95
CA ILE A 92 -6.09 10.15 16.92
C ILE A 92 -7.49 9.89 17.44
N ASP A 93 -7.59 9.62 18.72
CA ASP A 93 -8.88 9.42 19.33
C ASP A 93 -9.52 10.75 19.72
N ASP A 94 -10.82 10.74 19.94
CA ASP A 94 -11.58 11.88 20.45
C ASP A 94 -11.61 13.12 19.53
N VAL A 95 -11.54 12.87 18.24
CA VAL A 95 -11.65 13.97 17.27
C VAL A 95 -13.05 14.06 16.69
#